data_da8b8f1d70e7480385b4808f55f6743f
#
_entry.id   da8b8f1d70e7480385b4808f55f6743f
#
_cell.length_a   1.000
_cell.length_b   1.000
_cell.length_c   1.000
_cell.angle_alpha   90.00
_cell.angle_beta   90.00
_cell.angle_gamma   90.00
#
_symmetry.space_group_name_H-M   'P 1'
#
loop_
_entity.id
_entity.type
_entity.pdbx_description
1 polymer ?
#
loop_
_entity_poly.entity_id
_entity_poly.type
_entity_poly.pdbx_seq_one_letter_code
_entity_poly.pdbx_strand_id
1 'polypeptide(L)'
;MITLYELKGTGGRLYSLFSWRTRMALAHKGLQFDSQPVPMSDKAELAFSGGKTVPVLRDGEAVVRDSWKIAEYLEATYPDAPSLFGGSVGHGLCQTFNVWADRTLVPAMLPVVVADIFERVDPLDRDFFRAMMEGFLKMKLEDTLAGREKATERLERALEPLRAALKRQPFVCGAEPAYADYIVFSVFQWARVMSPHQILAGDDPLAAWRERVLDLHSGFARNVPVA
;
A
#
# COMPACT_ATOMS: atom_id res chain seq x y z
N MET A 1 10.10 21.36 3.15
CA MET A 1 8.68 20.93 3.02
C MET A 1 8.69 19.62 2.24
N ILE A 2 8.07 18.60 2.78
CA ILE A 2 8.02 17.27 2.15
C ILE A 2 6.86 17.24 1.16
N THR A 3 7.10 16.73 -0.05
CA THR A 3 6.07 16.48 -1.07
C THR A 3 6.10 15.01 -1.48
N LEU A 4 4.95 14.35 -1.45
CA LEU A 4 4.77 12.97 -1.89
C LEU A 4 4.02 12.94 -3.22
N TYR A 5 4.66 12.45 -4.27
CA TYR A 5 4.03 12.22 -5.58
C TYR A 5 3.41 10.83 -5.61
N GLU A 6 2.11 10.76 -5.94
CA GLU A 6 1.33 9.54 -5.82
C GLU A 6 0.16 9.46 -6.80
N LEU A 7 -0.40 8.27 -7.02
CA LEU A 7 -1.52 8.07 -7.93
C LEU A 7 -2.85 8.45 -7.27
N LYS A 8 -3.73 9.07 -8.06
CA LYS A 8 -5.09 9.41 -7.68
C LYS A 8 -6.08 8.88 -8.71
N GLY A 9 -7.11 8.20 -8.24
CA GLY A 9 -8.24 7.75 -9.03
C GLY A 9 -9.44 8.68 -8.93
N THR A 10 -10.56 8.26 -9.48
CA THR A 10 -11.82 9.00 -9.42
C THR A 10 -12.25 9.31 -7.98
N GLY A 11 -12.94 10.41 -7.78
CA GLY A 11 -13.41 10.81 -6.45
C GLY A 11 -12.28 11.12 -5.45
N GLY A 12 -11.07 11.43 -5.92
CA GLY A 12 -9.96 11.77 -5.05
C GLY A 12 -9.29 10.60 -4.33
N ARG A 13 -9.57 9.35 -4.72
CA ARG A 13 -9.00 8.15 -4.09
C ARG A 13 -7.52 8.02 -4.35
N LEU A 14 -6.74 7.95 -3.28
CA LEU A 14 -5.29 7.69 -3.35
C LEU A 14 -5.09 6.17 -3.31
N TYR A 15 -4.71 5.57 -4.44
CA TYR A 15 -4.84 4.13 -4.59
C TYR A 15 -3.53 3.36 -4.79
N SER A 16 -2.37 4.03 -4.85
CA SER A 16 -1.11 3.29 -4.93
C SER A 16 -0.77 2.62 -3.59
N LEU A 17 -0.75 1.29 -3.56
CA LEU A 17 -0.34 0.54 -2.36
C LEU A 17 1.08 0.93 -1.90
N PHE A 18 2.01 1.18 -2.83
CA PHE A 18 3.37 1.61 -2.50
C PHE A 18 3.40 3.03 -1.91
N SER A 19 2.53 3.92 -2.39
CA SER A 19 2.38 5.26 -1.79
C SER A 19 1.79 5.15 -0.39
N TRP A 20 0.86 4.22 -0.13
CA TRP A 20 0.32 3.99 1.21
C TRP A 20 1.38 3.55 2.22
N ARG A 21 2.39 2.76 1.81
CA ARG A 21 3.55 2.45 2.68
C ARG A 21 4.26 3.72 3.12
N THR A 22 4.51 4.62 2.17
CA THR A 22 5.17 5.92 2.44
C THR A 22 4.29 6.85 3.28
N ARG A 23 3.00 6.94 2.98
CA ARG A 23 2.05 7.75 3.76
C ARG A 23 2.04 7.35 5.23
N MET A 24 1.96 6.04 5.50
CA MET A 24 1.97 5.51 6.86
C MET A 24 3.32 5.72 7.55
N ALA A 25 4.43 5.61 6.82
CA ALA A 25 5.75 5.90 7.35
C ALA A 25 5.92 7.38 7.76
N LEU A 26 5.43 8.30 6.92
CA LEU A 26 5.43 9.75 7.22
C LEU A 26 4.56 10.05 8.45
N ALA A 27 3.36 9.47 8.52
CA ALA A 27 2.47 9.63 9.65
C ALA A 27 3.07 9.06 10.96
N HIS A 28 3.74 7.89 10.88
CA HIS A 28 4.45 7.29 12.02
C HIS A 28 5.55 8.20 12.57
N LYS A 29 6.29 8.83 11.67
CA LYS A 29 7.33 9.80 12.01
C LYS A 29 6.79 11.17 12.46
N GLY A 30 5.46 11.39 12.40
CA GLY A 30 4.85 12.68 12.71
C GLY A 30 5.19 13.79 11.71
N LEU A 31 5.61 13.44 10.50
CA LEU A 31 6.04 14.38 9.47
C LEU A 31 4.85 14.85 8.62
N GLN A 32 4.71 16.17 8.51
CA GLN A 32 3.72 16.77 7.62
C GLN A 32 4.23 16.76 6.17
N PHE A 33 3.35 16.53 5.22
CA PHE A 33 3.68 16.49 3.80
C PHE A 33 2.51 16.93 2.93
N ASP A 34 2.83 17.42 1.74
CA ASP A 34 1.88 17.72 0.68
C ASP A 34 1.76 16.52 -0.26
N SER A 35 0.53 16.17 -0.63
CA SER A 35 0.25 15.13 -1.61
C SER A 35 0.13 15.76 -3.00
N GLN A 36 0.99 15.34 -3.93
CA GLN A 36 0.96 15.74 -5.34
C GLN A 36 0.48 14.58 -6.20
N PRO A 37 -0.78 14.60 -6.66
CA PRO A 37 -1.30 13.57 -7.53
C PRO A 37 -0.64 13.63 -8.91
N VAL A 38 -0.29 12.46 -9.46
CA VAL A 38 0.25 12.32 -10.81
C VAL A 38 -0.53 11.25 -11.58
N PRO A 39 -0.77 11.43 -12.89
CA PRO A 39 -1.40 10.40 -13.71
C PRO A 39 -0.54 9.13 -13.81
N MET A 40 -1.19 7.98 -13.99
CA MET A 40 -0.47 6.73 -14.25
C MET A 40 0.10 6.69 -15.68
N SER A 41 -0.64 7.20 -16.63
CA SER A 41 -0.28 7.21 -18.06
C SER A 41 0.73 8.28 -18.44
N ASP A 42 0.73 9.44 -17.75
CA ASP A 42 1.66 10.54 -17.99
C ASP A 42 2.59 10.74 -16.79
N LYS A 43 3.87 10.61 -17.03
CA LYS A 43 4.95 10.72 -16.01
C LYS A 43 5.80 11.97 -16.18
N ALA A 44 5.34 12.97 -16.95
CA ALA A 44 6.08 14.21 -17.16
C ALA A 44 6.39 14.92 -15.83
N GLU A 45 5.44 14.94 -14.89
CA GLU A 45 5.62 15.50 -13.56
C GLU A 45 6.66 14.77 -12.70
N LEU A 46 7.06 13.55 -13.06
CA LEU A 46 8.11 12.79 -12.38
C LEU A 46 9.48 12.89 -13.05
N ALA A 47 9.60 13.64 -14.15
CA ALA A 47 10.85 13.74 -14.92
C ALA A 47 12.05 14.18 -14.05
N PHE A 48 11.83 15.11 -13.10
CA PHE A 48 12.85 15.58 -12.17
C PHE A 48 13.46 14.45 -11.32
N SER A 49 12.71 13.38 -11.08
CA SER A 49 13.14 12.25 -10.28
C SER A 49 13.98 11.23 -11.04
N GLY A 50 14.03 11.31 -12.37
CA GLY A 50 14.63 10.30 -13.24
C GLY A 50 13.90 8.95 -13.22
N GLY A 51 12.67 8.90 -12.70
CA GLY A 51 11.84 7.69 -12.60
C GLY A 51 10.48 7.84 -13.28
N LYS A 52 9.78 6.69 -13.40
CA LYS A 52 8.45 6.61 -14.02
C LYS A 52 7.41 5.96 -13.08
N THR A 53 7.74 5.78 -11.82
CA THR A 53 6.87 5.10 -10.85
C THR A 53 6.71 5.93 -9.59
N VAL A 54 5.59 5.75 -8.92
CA VAL A 54 5.33 6.30 -7.59
C VAL A 54 5.49 5.21 -6.52
N PRO A 55 5.76 5.58 -5.27
CA PRO A 55 5.92 6.93 -4.73
C PRO A 55 7.26 7.58 -5.11
N VAL A 56 7.25 8.90 -5.21
CA VAL A 56 8.45 9.74 -5.19
C VAL A 56 8.29 10.72 -4.03
N LEU A 57 9.29 10.80 -3.17
CA LEU A 57 9.37 11.77 -2.09
C LEU A 57 10.35 12.87 -2.49
N ARG A 58 9.94 14.12 -2.31
CA ARG A 58 10.84 15.27 -2.36
C ARG A 58 10.88 15.91 -0.97
N ASP A 59 12.08 16.09 -0.43
CA ASP A 59 12.30 16.71 0.85
C ASP A 59 13.44 17.74 0.72
N GLY A 60 13.06 19.01 0.56
CA GLY A 60 14.00 20.06 0.13
C GLY A 60 14.61 19.70 -1.24
N GLU A 61 15.95 19.55 -1.26
CA GLU A 61 16.69 19.14 -2.47
C GLU A 61 16.77 17.63 -2.65
N ALA A 62 16.47 16.85 -1.60
CA ALA A 62 16.50 15.39 -1.68
C ALA A 62 15.30 14.85 -2.47
N VAL A 63 15.59 13.92 -3.39
CA VAL A 63 14.59 13.21 -4.19
C VAL A 63 14.79 11.71 -4.02
N VAL A 64 13.82 11.05 -3.40
CA VAL A 64 13.90 9.61 -3.09
C VAL A 64 12.76 8.88 -3.77
N ARG A 65 13.08 7.79 -4.47
CA ARG A 65 12.13 6.93 -5.16
C ARG A 65 12.09 5.56 -4.52
N ASP A 66 10.96 4.86 -4.70
CA ASP A 66 10.68 3.56 -4.11
C ASP A 66 10.34 3.63 -2.61
N SER A 67 9.24 2.96 -2.24
CA SER A 67 8.70 3.05 -0.87
C SER A 67 9.65 2.50 0.20
N TRP A 68 10.46 1.47 -0.14
CA TRP A 68 11.46 0.94 0.78
C TRP A 68 12.60 1.93 1.00
N LYS A 69 13.15 2.48 -0.09
CA LYS A 69 14.22 3.50 -0.01
C LYS A 69 13.75 4.76 0.69
N ILE A 70 12.48 5.14 0.50
CA ILE A 70 11.90 6.27 1.23
C ILE A 70 11.84 5.96 2.73
N ALA A 71 11.44 4.76 3.14
CA ALA A 71 11.43 4.38 4.55
C ALA A 71 12.85 4.40 5.17
N GLU A 72 13.85 3.88 4.46
CA GLU A 72 15.26 3.98 4.88
C GLU A 72 15.75 5.43 4.98
N TYR A 73 15.39 6.27 4.01
CA TYR A 73 15.70 7.69 4.03
C TYR A 73 15.08 8.41 5.24
N LEU A 74 13.79 8.17 5.50
CA LEU A 74 13.10 8.76 6.63
C LEU A 74 13.69 8.31 7.97
N GLU A 75 14.10 7.04 8.08
CA GLU A 75 14.74 6.51 9.27
C GLU A 75 16.08 7.20 9.55
N ALA A 76 16.90 7.37 8.50
CA ALA A 76 18.22 7.97 8.61
C ALA A 76 18.18 9.50 8.82
N THR A 77 17.21 10.18 8.15
CA THR A 77 17.15 11.65 8.14
C THR A 77 16.44 12.21 9.37
N TYR A 78 15.50 11.45 9.95
CA TYR A 78 14.72 11.86 11.11
C TYR A 78 14.91 10.88 12.29
N PRO A 79 16.13 10.77 12.85
CA PRO A 79 16.46 9.80 13.89
C PRO A 79 15.76 10.07 15.23
N ASP A 80 15.39 11.33 15.50
CA ASP A 80 14.70 11.74 16.73
C ASP A 80 13.19 11.40 16.69
N ALA A 81 12.64 11.10 15.50
CA ALA A 81 11.26 10.67 15.35
C ALA A 81 11.13 9.15 15.62
N PRO A 82 9.92 8.63 15.94
CA PRO A 82 9.71 7.21 16.20
C PRO A 82 10.30 6.32 15.11
N SER A 83 11.02 5.25 15.50
CA SER A 83 11.70 4.36 14.55
C SER A 83 10.71 3.53 13.75
N LEU A 84 10.90 3.48 12.42
CA LEU A 84 10.11 2.62 11.52
C LEU A 84 10.47 1.13 11.65
N PHE A 85 11.71 0.83 12.09
CA PHE A 85 12.23 -0.53 12.06
C PHE A 85 12.54 -1.10 13.46
N GLY A 86 12.69 -0.27 14.49
CA GLY A 86 13.07 -0.73 15.82
C GLY A 86 14.49 -1.33 15.88
N GLY A 87 15.40 -0.85 15.02
CA GLY A 87 16.80 -1.28 14.96
C GLY A 87 17.10 -2.26 13.82
N SER A 88 18.34 -2.77 13.79
CA SER A 88 18.88 -3.55 12.66
C SER A 88 18.16 -4.89 12.44
N VAL A 89 17.77 -5.57 13.52
CA VAL A 89 17.00 -6.83 13.42
C VAL A 89 15.63 -6.59 12.82
N GLY A 90 14.92 -5.57 13.32
CA GLY A 90 13.61 -5.19 12.77
C GLY A 90 13.70 -4.72 11.32
N HIS A 91 14.75 -3.98 10.93
CA HIS A 91 15.01 -3.62 9.54
C HIS A 91 15.09 -4.86 8.64
N GLY A 92 15.89 -5.87 9.01
CA GLY A 92 16.01 -7.12 8.25
C GLY A 92 14.70 -7.90 8.15
N LEU A 93 13.91 -7.95 9.23
CA LEU A 93 12.60 -8.59 9.24
C LEU A 93 11.59 -7.82 8.35
N CYS A 94 11.56 -6.48 8.44
CA CYS A 94 10.73 -5.65 7.56
C CYS A 94 11.09 -5.83 6.09
N GLN A 95 12.38 -5.98 5.73
CA GLN A 95 12.81 -6.29 4.37
C GLN A 95 12.22 -7.63 3.91
N THR A 96 12.20 -8.64 4.77
CA THR A 96 11.59 -9.94 4.46
C THR A 96 10.08 -9.78 4.20
N PHE A 97 9.37 -9.03 5.04
CA PHE A 97 7.96 -8.72 4.84
C PHE A 97 7.71 -7.92 3.54
N ASN A 98 8.62 -6.98 3.19
CA ASN A 98 8.52 -6.23 1.95
C ASN A 98 8.57 -7.15 0.72
N VAL A 99 9.57 -8.04 0.67
CA VAL A 99 9.71 -9.02 -0.42
C VAL A 99 8.53 -9.99 -0.44
N TRP A 100 8.09 -10.51 0.72
CA TRP A 100 6.94 -11.40 0.80
C TRP A 100 5.65 -10.73 0.33
N ALA A 101 5.39 -9.50 0.75
CA ALA A 101 4.21 -8.77 0.31
C ALA A 101 4.22 -8.56 -1.22
N ASP A 102 5.35 -8.16 -1.79
CA ASP A 102 5.48 -7.91 -3.23
C ASP A 102 5.41 -9.18 -4.07
N ARG A 103 5.88 -10.32 -3.54
CA ARG A 103 5.95 -11.59 -4.28
C ARG A 103 4.80 -12.55 -4.00
N THR A 104 4.10 -12.38 -2.88
CA THR A 104 3.04 -13.30 -2.45
C THR A 104 1.71 -12.58 -2.21
N LEU A 105 1.67 -11.58 -1.33
CA LEU A 105 0.42 -10.96 -0.92
C LEU A 105 -0.20 -10.11 -2.05
N VAL A 106 0.58 -9.25 -2.70
CA VAL A 106 0.09 -8.42 -3.82
C VAL A 106 -0.39 -9.27 -4.99
N PRO A 107 0.37 -10.28 -5.47
CA PRO A 107 -0.12 -11.19 -6.52
C PRO A 107 -1.35 -12.01 -6.14
N ALA A 108 -1.54 -12.33 -4.85
CA ALA A 108 -2.74 -13.01 -4.38
C ALA A 108 -3.96 -12.08 -4.30
N MET A 109 -3.76 -10.82 -3.89
CA MET A 109 -4.83 -9.81 -3.77
C MET A 109 -5.27 -9.29 -5.15
N LEU A 110 -4.33 -9.07 -6.07
CA LEU A 110 -4.59 -8.39 -7.35
C LEU A 110 -5.78 -9.00 -8.13
N PRO A 111 -5.85 -10.31 -8.40
CA PRO A 111 -6.96 -10.86 -9.18
C PRO A 111 -8.31 -10.80 -8.45
N VAL A 112 -8.32 -10.58 -7.14
CA VAL A 112 -9.56 -10.39 -6.36
C VAL A 112 -10.16 -9.01 -6.59
N VAL A 113 -9.32 -7.97 -6.75
CA VAL A 113 -9.77 -6.55 -6.74
C VAL A 113 -9.56 -5.80 -8.05
N VAL A 114 -8.80 -6.32 -9.00
CA VAL A 114 -8.33 -5.56 -10.16
C VAL A 114 -9.45 -5.03 -11.05
N ALA A 115 -10.53 -5.78 -11.24
CA ALA A 115 -11.68 -5.32 -12.00
C ALA A 115 -12.38 -4.14 -11.33
N ASP A 116 -12.51 -4.18 -10.00
CA ASP A 116 -13.10 -3.08 -9.23
C ASP A 116 -12.21 -1.83 -9.27
N ILE A 117 -10.88 -2.03 -9.26
CA ILE A 117 -9.90 -0.94 -9.40
C ILE A 117 -10.04 -0.27 -10.76
N PHE A 118 -10.15 -1.06 -11.84
CA PHE A 118 -10.32 -0.54 -13.20
C PHE A 118 -11.50 0.42 -13.32
N GLU A 119 -12.62 0.14 -12.64
CA GLU A 119 -13.79 1.02 -12.64
C GLU A 119 -13.53 2.36 -11.94
N ARG A 120 -12.50 2.45 -11.10
CA ARG A 120 -12.21 3.61 -10.22
C ARG A 120 -10.89 4.32 -10.53
N VAL A 121 -10.09 3.81 -11.45
CA VAL A 121 -8.94 4.59 -11.96
C VAL A 121 -9.43 5.82 -12.71
N ASP A 122 -8.58 6.84 -12.80
CA ASP A 122 -8.89 8.02 -13.59
C ASP A 122 -9.22 7.61 -15.04
N PRO A 123 -10.27 8.17 -15.66
CA PRO A 123 -10.61 7.86 -17.05
C PRO A 123 -9.45 8.01 -18.04
N LEU A 124 -8.56 8.98 -17.81
CA LEU A 124 -7.37 9.20 -18.64
C LEU A 124 -6.35 8.04 -18.52
N ASP A 125 -6.37 7.31 -17.43
CA ASP A 125 -5.44 6.22 -17.15
C ASP A 125 -5.99 4.82 -17.52
N ARG A 126 -7.27 4.70 -17.90
CA ARG A 126 -7.96 3.41 -18.09
C ARG A 126 -7.30 2.52 -19.13
N ASP A 127 -6.98 3.03 -20.29
CA ASP A 127 -6.37 2.23 -21.35
C ASP A 127 -4.97 1.76 -20.96
N PHE A 128 -4.19 2.63 -20.34
CA PHE A 128 -2.87 2.29 -19.83
C PHE A 128 -2.96 1.24 -18.72
N PHE A 129 -3.87 1.43 -17.76
CA PHE A 129 -4.10 0.48 -16.66
C PHE A 129 -4.51 -0.90 -17.19
N ARG A 130 -5.48 -0.95 -18.12
CA ARG A 130 -5.93 -2.20 -18.75
C ARG A 130 -4.76 -2.93 -19.40
N ALA A 131 -4.04 -2.26 -20.29
CA ALA A 131 -2.92 -2.87 -21.00
C ALA A 131 -1.85 -3.42 -20.03
N MET A 132 -1.54 -2.68 -18.99
CA MET A 132 -0.57 -3.08 -17.97
C MET A 132 -1.05 -4.28 -17.16
N MET A 133 -2.30 -4.28 -16.68
CA MET A 133 -2.82 -5.33 -15.81
C MET A 133 -3.10 -6.63 -16.58
N GLU A 134 -3.69 -6.54 -17.77
CA GLU A 134 -3.91 -7.72 -18.62
C GLU A 134 -2.57 -8.32 -19.09
N GLY A 135 -1.58 -7.47 -19.37
CA GLY A 135 -0.22 -7.91 -19.66
C GLY A 135 0.45 -8.65 -18.49
N PHE A 136 0.23 -8.19 -17.28
CA PHE A 136 0.75 -8.83 -16.06
C PHE A 136 0.02 -10.13 -15.71
N LEU A 137 -1.32 -10.10 -15.72
CA LEU A 137 -2.17 -11.23 -15.37
C LEU A 137 -2.25 -12.32 -16.46
N LYS A 138 -1.91 -11.97 -17.71
CA LYS A 138 -2.07 -12.82 -18.90
C LYS A 138 -3.52 -13.26 -19.13
N MET A 139 -4.48 -12.40 -18.75
CA MET A 139 -5.92 -12.60 -18.93
C MET A 139 -6.63 -11.25 -19.03
N LYS A 140 -7.87 -11.23 -19.51
CA LYS A 140 -8.71 -10.04 -19.53
C LYS A 140 -9.18 -9.68 -18.12
N LEU A 141 -9.39 -8.40 -17.86
CA LEU A 141 -9.86 -7.92 -16.56
C LEU A 141 -11.24 -8.51 -16.19
N GLU A 142 -12.12 -8.63 -17.18
CA GLU A 142 -13.46 -9.21 -17.02
C GLU A 142 -13.41 -10.66 -16.55
N ASP A 143 -12.44 -11.45 -17.02
CA ASP A 143 -12.27 -12.85 -16.65
C ASP A 143 -11.88 -13.02 -15.17
N THR A 144 -11.28 -11.96 -14.56
CA THR A 144 -10.95 -11.99 -13.13
C THR A 144 -12.18 -12.07 -12.24
N LEU A 145 -13.31 -11.49 -12.68
CA LEU A 145 -14.58 -11.57 -11.93
C LEU A 145 -15.10 -13.00 -11.85
N ALA A 146 -15.05 -13.74 -12.97
CA ALA A 146 -15.44 -15.16 -12.99
C ALA A 146 -14.51 -16.04 -12.13
N GLY A 147 -13.24 -15.67 -12.03
CA GLY A 147 -12.24 -16.38 -11.23
C GLY A 147 -12.08 -15.89 -9.79
N ARG A 148 -12.87 -14.89 -9.32
CA ARG A 148 -12.69 -14.22 -8.04
C ARG A 148 -12.74 -15.16 -6.84
N GLU A 149 -13.68 -16.10 -6.81
CA GLU A 149 -13.80 -17.06 -5.71
C GLU A 149 -12.50 -17.87 -5.53
N LYS A 150 -11.99 -18.45 -6.62
CA LYS A 150 -10.73 -19.19 -6.60
C LYS A 150 -9.51 -18.32 -6.26
N ALA A 151 -9.54 -17.05 -6.67
CA ALA A 151 -8.50 -16.09 -6.29
C ALA A 151 -8.57 -15.77 -4.79
N THR A 152 -9.78 -15.62 -4.24
CA THR A 152 -10.01 -15.40 -2.80
C THR A 152 -9.49 -16.59 -1.98
N GLU A 153 -9.73 -17.83 -2.39
CA GLU A 153 -9.16 -18.99 -1.70
C GLU A 153 -7.62 -18.98 -1.66
N ARG A 154 -6.96 -18.48 -2.72
CA ARG A 154 -5.49 -18.35 -2.73
C ARG A 154 -5.02 -17.26 -1.79
N LEU A 155 -5.74 -16.13 -1.77
CA LEU A 155 -5.48 -15.04 -0.83
C LEU A 155 -5.64 -15.52 0.60
N GLU A 156 -6.72 -16.25 0.91
CA GLU A 156 -6.98 -16.81 2.23
C GLU A 156 -5.80 -17.67 2.74
N ARG A 157 -5.27 -18.56 1.88
CA ARG A 157 -4.08 -19.36 2.20
C ARG A 157 -2.83 -18.51 2.44
N ALA A 158 -2.63 -17.46 1.66
CA ALA A 158 -1.49 -16.57 1.83
C ALA A 158 -1.56 -15.78 3.15
N LEU A 159 -2.78 -15.53 3.68
CA LEU A 159 -3.02 -14.79 4.90
C LEU A 159 -2.91 -15.62 6.19
N GLU A 160 -2.91 -16.97 6.11
CA GLU A 160 -2.88 -17.84 7.29
C GLU A 160 -1.71 -17.56 8.28
N PRO A 161 -0.46 -17.35 7.82
CA PRO A 161 0.62 -17.03 8.75
C PRO A 161 0.38 -15.72 9.53
N LEU A 162 -0.19 -14.71 8.88
CA LEU A 162 -0.54 -13.45 9.54
C LEU A 162 -1.66 -13.64 10.57
N ARG A 163 -2.71 -14.41 10.24
CA ARG A 163 -3.78 -14.73 11.20
C ARG A 163 -3.24 -15.43 12.44
N ALA A 164 -2.36 -16.41 12.23
CA ALA A 164 -1.74 -17.13 13.34
C ALA A 164 -0.94 -16.21 14.26
N ALA A 165 -0.19 -15.26 13.70
CA ALA A 165 0.56 -14.26 14.45
C ALA A 165 -0.38 -13.30 15.20
N LEU A 166 -1.39 -12.74 14.50
CA LEU A 166 -2.30 -11.72 15.04
C LEU A 166 -3.30 -12.22 16.08
N LYS A 167 -3.44 -13.53 16.23
CA LYS A 167 -4.11 -14.15 17.40
C LYS A 167 -3.32 -14.02 18.70
N ARG A 168 -2.01 -13.73 18.62
CA ARG A 168 -1.08 -13.69 19.76
C ARG A 168 -0.55 -12.30 20.07
N GLN A 169 -0.65 -11.40 19.11
CA GLN A 169 -0.10 -10.05 19.21
C GLN A 169 -0.96 -9.05 18.44
N PRO A 170 -1.02 -7.77 18.89
CA PRO A 170 -1.90 -6.77 18.29
C PRO A 170 -1.45 -6.31 16.90
N PHE A 171 -0.16 -6.34 16.59
CA PHE A 171 0.42 -5.90 15.33
C PHE A 171 1.36 -6.96 14.74
N VAL A 172 1.64 -6.86 13.44
CA VAL A 172 2.59 -7.74 12.75
C VAL A 172 3.97 -7.67 13.39
N CYS A 173 4.36 -6.48 13.84
CA CYS A 173 5.65 -6.24 14.50
C CYS A 173 5.65 -6.51 16.02
N GLY A 174 4.54 -6.94 16.62
CA GLY A 174 4.47 -7.26 18.05
C GLY A 174 3.49 -6.38 18.82
N ALA A 175 3.94 -5.79 19.95
CA ALA A 175 3.09 -4.95 20.81
C ALA A 175 2.77 -3.60 20.19
N GLU A 176 3.67 -3.06 19.38
CA GLU A 176 3.54 -1.76 18.73
C GLU A 176 3.64 -1.90 17.21
N PRO A 177 2.99 -1.01 16.44
CA PRO A 177 3.07 -1.02 14.99
C PRO A 177 4.44 -0.52 14.51
N ALA A 178 4.96 -1.15 13.45
CA ALA A 178 6.17 -0.72 12.77
C ALA A 178 6.03 -0.90 11.26
N TYR A 179 7.10 -0.74 10.50
CA TYR A 179 7.03 -0.64 9.04
C TYR A 179 6.46 -1.91 8.37
N ALA A 180 6.66 -3.12 8.93
CA ALA A 180 6.04 -4.33 8.36
C ALA A 180 4.50 -4.30 8.47
N ASP A 181 3.93 -3.67 9.50
CA ASP A 181 2.48 -3.43 9.57
C ASP A 181 2.02 -2.56 8.40
N TYR A 182 2.75 -1.49 8.07
CA TYR A 182 2.40 -0.59 6.98
C TYR A 182 2.57 -1.22 5.60
N ILE A 183 3.56 -2.10 5.42
CA ILE A 183 3.75 -2.90 4.21
C ILE A 183 2.51 -3.78 3.97
N VAL A 184 2.11 -4.54 4.97
CA VAL A 184 0.94 -5.44 4.87
C VAL A 184 -0.35 -4.64 4.75
N PHE A 185 -0.53 -3.62 5.60
CA PHE A 185 -1.71 -2.76 5.61
C PHE A 185 -1.95 -2.07 4.27
N SER A 186 -0.90 -1.65 3.60
CA SER A 186 -1.01 -0.95 2.31
C SER A 186 -1.78 -1.75 1.26
N VAL A 187 -1.69 -3.08 1.29
CA VAL A 187 -2.41 -3.97 0.37
C VAL A 187 -3.91 -4.01 0.71
N PHE A 188 -4.25 -4.05 2.00
CA PHE A 188 -5.66 -3.98 2.43
C PHE A 188 -6.25 -2.59 2.24
N GLN A 189 -5.48 -1.54 2.46
CA GLN A 189 -5.93 -0.16 2.23
C GLN A 189 -6.17 0.10 0.75
N TRP A 190 -5.31 -0.43 -0.13
CA TRP A 190 -5.53 -0.40 -1.57
C TRP A 190 -6.84 -1.05 -1.97
N ALA A 191 -7.11 -2.26 -1.46
CA ALA A 191 -8.38 -2.95 -1.69
C ALA A 191 -9.57 -2.13 -1.15
N ARG A 192 -9.50 -1.64 0.10
CA ARG A 192 -10.57 -0.84 0.75
C ARG A 192 -10.92 0.42 -0.03
N VAL A 193 -9.91 1.12 -0.56
CA VAL A 193 -10.10 2.38 -1.30
C VAL A 193 -10.69 2.14 -2.69
N MET A 194 -10.36 1.01 -3.32
CA MET A 194 -10.64 0.79 -4.74
C MET A 194 -11.67 -0.33 -5.03
N SER A 195 -12.05 -1.13 -4.05
CA SER A 195 -12.99 -2.23 -4.24
C SER A 195 -14.07 -2.22 -3.15
N PRO A 196 -15.36 -2.36 -3.52
CA PRO A 196 -16.43 -2.57 -2.55
C PRO A 196 -16.47 -4.02 -2.05
N HIS A 197 -15.62 -4.91 -2.60
CA HIS A 197 -15.59 -6.30 -2.22
C HIS A 197 -15.02 -6.48 -0.82
N GLN A 198 -15.78 -7.17 0.05
CA GLN A 198 -15.34 -7.45 1.42
C GLN A 198 -14.29 -8.55 1.42
N ILE A 199 -13.04 -8.20 1.71
CA ILE A 199 -11.90 -9.12 1.69
C ILE A 199 -11.84 -9.98 2.96
N LEU A 200 -12.17 -9.42 4.12
CA LEU A 200 -12.03 -10.07 5.42
C LEU A 200 -13.40 -10.25 6.07
N ALA A 201 -13.65 -11.41 6.67
CA ALA A 201 -14.81 -11.62 7.53
C ALA A 201 -14.73 -10.74 8.80
N GLY A 202 -15.86 -10.40 9.41
CA GLY A 202 -15.90 -9.50 10.55
C GLY A 202 -15.20 -10.03 11.81
N ASP A 203 -15.12 -11.34 11.97
CA ASP A 203 -14.46 -12.06 13.08
C ASP A 203 -13.00 -12.46 12.78
N ASP A 204 -12.48 -12.09 11.60
CA ASP A 204 -11.09 -12.38 11.23
C ASP A 204 -10.11 -11.56 12.09
N PRO A 205 -9.07 -12.18 12.68
CA PRO A 205 -8.00 -11.44 13.39
C PRO A 205 -7.35 -10.34 12.56
N LEU A 206 -7.26 -10.51 11.22
CA LEU A 206 -6.78 -9.50 10.29
C LEU A 206 -7.75 -8.31 10.18
N ALA A 207 -9.06 -8.52 10.29
CA ALA A 207 -10.02 -7.42 10.32
C ALA A 207 -9.82 -6.56 11.56
N ALA A 208 -9.70 -7.18 12.73
CA ALA A 208 -9.41 -6.46 13.98
C ALA A 208 -8.07 -5.71 13.95
N TRP A 209 -7.03 -6.32 13.38
CA TRP A 209 -5.73 -5.66 13.17
C TRP A 209 -5.86 -4.48 12.19
N ARG A 210 -6.54 -4.66 11.06
CA ARG A 210 -6.75 -3.60 10.08
C ARG A 210 -7.44 -2.39 10.71
N GLU A 211 -8.48 -2.62 11.53
CA GLU A 211 -9.17 -1.54 12.23
C GLU A 211 -8.23 -0.79 13.18
N ARG A 212 -7.38 -1.50 13.93
CA ARG A 212 -6.35 -0.86 14.77
C ARG A 212 -5.39 0.01 13.95
N VAL A 213 -4.90 -0.48 12.80
CA VAL A 213 -4.01 0.30 11.94
C VAL A 213 -4.72 1.50 11.30
N LEU A 214 -6.00 1.37 10.95
CA LEU A 214 -6.82 2.49 10.47
C LEU A 214 -6.96 3.61 11.50
N ASP A 215 -6.97 3.29 12.79
CA ASP A 215 -7.10 4.25 13.89
C ASP A 215 -5.78 4.92 14.29
N LEU A 216 -4.64 4.38 13.83
CA LEU A 216 -3.34 5.01 14.09
C LEU A 216 -3.28 6.44 13.55
N HIS A 217 -2.42 7.23 14.18
CA HIS A 217 -2.15 8.62 13.76
C HIS A 217 -3.43 9.45 13.60
N SER A 218 -4.33 9.36 14.58
CA SER A 218 -5.64 10.06 14.61
C SER A 218 -6.56 9.67 13.44
N GLY A 219 -6.54 8.41 13.05
CA GLY A 219 -7.38 7.89 11.96
C GLY A 219 -6.93 8.34 10.56
N PHE A 220 -5.64 8.65 10.41
CA PHE A 220 -5.07 9.17 9.16
C PHE A 220 -5.46 8.35 7.92
N ALA A 221 -5.38 7.02 8.02
CA ALA A 221 -5.73 6.14 6.91
C ALA A 221 -7.25 5.86 6.82
N ARG A 222 -8.01 6.09 7.89
CA ARG A 222 -9.46 5.90 7.93
C ARG A 222 -10.18 7.00 7.19
N ASN A 223 -9.73 8.23 7.34
CA ASN A 223 -10.39 9.45 6.88
C ASN A 223 -10.06 9.78 5.41
N VAL A 224 -10.23 8.80 4.52
CA VAL A 224 -10.02 8.94 3.08
C VAL A 224 -11.21 8.42 2.29
N PRO A 225 -11.47 8.91 1.06
CA PRO A 225 -12.50 8.37 0.20
C PRO A 225 -12.30 6.88 -0.07
N VAL A 226 -13.37 6.10 0.04
CA VAL A 226 -13.38 4.64 -0.20
C VAL A 226 -14.35 4.25 -1.31
N ALA A 227 -14.29 2.98 -1.75
CA ALA A 227 -15.12 2.43 -2.82
C ALA A 227 -16.60 2.32 -2.42
#